data_ad91d72201dc1d6adc3de18f9d9c698a
#
_entry.id   ad91d72201dc1d6adc3de18f9d9c698a
#
_cell.length_a   1.000
_cell.length_b   1.000
_cell.length_c   1.000
_cell.angle_alpha   90.00
_cell.angle_beta   90.00
_cell.angle_gamma   90.00
#
_symmetry.space_group_name_H-M   'P 1'
#
loop_
_entity.id
_entity.type
_entity.pdbx_description
1 polymer ?
#
loop_
_entity_poly.entity_id
_entity_poly.type
_entity_poly.pdbx_seq_one_letter_code
_entity_poly.pdbx_strand_id
1 'polypeptide(L)'
;PYARKAGDYVLRNATGYKLPRKLKVAFSATPEDTACATVNDMGFIGGIHEGRPMFRLWLAGGMGGQSALGLPYDAWVEPTEILYYIEAMIRLFMAEGDYENKGRARTRFIPRRMGVDAFMECYKKHLREVRESCSFEGIEPEIFKEASWDSEADHPWMIPQKQKDLYTVVLHPLCGQLFIEDGEKILKMISEIPAAEIRLSMDEELYVRNLSKAQAEALLEAMEERMMMTKVRMSVSCIGTPTCQVGVNQSQALCRAIERAVAAADMDETRLPRIYISGCPNSCARHPVAALGFSGCRIKAGDESIEAFECHIGGKVGMDTSVMAKKAGVIPAEKIPGMIVELGEKLSEEKKSYTEAAADGTAEAVIKKYCQ
;
A
#
# COMPACT_ATOMS: atom_id res chain seq x y z
N PRO A 1 2.47 17.45 -5.94
CA PRO A 1 2.50 18.71 -5.17
C PRO A 1 1.68 18.63 -3.88
N TYR A 2 0.47 18.04 -3.89
CA TYR A 2 -0.46 18.06 -2.75
C TYR A 2 0.09 17.37 -1.49
N ALA A 3 0.62 16.15 -1.62
CA ALA A 3 1.22 15.42 -0.49
C ALA A 3 2.41 16.20 0.11
N ARG A 4 3.20 16.87 -0.73
CA ARG A 4 4.32 17.70 -0.28
C ARG A 4 3.82 18.92 0.51
N LYS A 5 2.86 19.67 -0.04
CA LYS A 5 2.27 20.84 0.65
C LYS A 5 1.64 20.45 1.98
N ALA A 6 0.89 19.33 2.00
CA ALA A 6 0.31 18.78 3.23
C ALA A 6 1.39 18.41 4.25
N GLY A 7 2.46 17.74 3.81
CA GLY A 7 3.60 17.39 4.65
C GLY A 7 4.30 18.62 5.23
N ASP A 8 4.59 19.62 4.41
CA ASP A 8 5.21 20.88 4.81
C ASP A 8 4.34 21.65 5.83
N TYR A 9 3.03 21.67 5.60
CA TYR A 9 2.07 22.29 6.53
C TYR A 9 2.08 21.59 7.89
N VAL A 10 1.91 20.28 7.91
CA VAL A 10 1.88 19.50 9.17
C VAL A 10 3.21 19.61 9.91
N LEU A 11 4.34 19.57 9.20
CA LEU A 11 5.67 19.68 9.81
C LEU A 11 5.90 21.04 10.47
N ARG A 12 5.53 22.14 9.81
CA ARG A 12 5.66 23.48 10.36
C ARG A 12 4.82 23.70 11.62
N ASN A 13 3.68 23.02 11.72
CA ASN A 13 2.74 23.16 12.83
C ASN A 13 2.83 22.04 13.87
N ALA A 14 3.74 21.07 13.68
CA ALA A 14 3.83 19.84 14.48
C ALA A 14 3.95 20.09 15.99
N THR A 15 4.68 21.14 16.41
CA THR A 15 4.86 21.48 17.82
C THR A 15 3.59 21.97 18.51
N GLY A 16 2.62 22.48 17.75
CA GLY A 16 1.31 22.91 18.24
C GLY A 16 0.30 21.79 18.40
N TYR A 17 0.55 20.63 17.80
CA TYR A 17 -0.39 19.52 17.80
C TYR A 17 -0.10 18.53 18.93
N LYS A 18 -1.08 18.36 19.82
CA LYS A 18 -1.05 17.34 20.88
C LYS A 18 -1.93 16.17 20.48
N LEU A 19 -1.49 15.38 19.51
CA LEU A 19 -2.25 14.23 19.02
C LEU A 19 -2.13 13.03 19.98
N PRO A 20 -3.23 12.28 20.24
CA PRO A 20 -3.18 11.10 21.10
C PRO A 20 -2.36 9.96 20.47
N ARG A 21 -2.31 9.93 19.13
CA ARG A 21 -1.54 8.95 18.33
C ARG A 21 -1.17 9.57 16.98
N LYS A 22 -0.36 8.85 16.18
CA LYS A 22 -0.01 9.25 14.80
C LYS A 22 -1.26 9.43 13.93
N LEU A 23 -1.26 10.45 13.10
CA LEU A 23 -2.21 10.72 12.01
C LEU A 23 -1.51 10.47 10.67
N LYS A 24 -2.15 9.75 9.78
CA LYS A 24 -1.64 9.47 8.43
C LYS A 24 -2.55 10.10 7.39
N VAL A 25 -1.98 10.90 6.51
CA VAL A 25 -2.67 11.46 5.35
C VAL A 25 -2.04 10.86 4.10
N ALA A 26 -2.86 10.27 3.23
CA ALA A 26 -2.41 9.65 1.99
C ALA A 26 -3.06 10.33 0.78
N PHE A 27 -2.29 10.41 -0.32
CA PHE A 27 -2.74 10.93 -1.59
C PHE A 27 -2.52 9.90 -2.69
N SER A 28 -3.59 9.46 -3.32
CA SER A 28 -3.55 8.63 -4.52
C SER A 28 -3.85 9.46 -5.75
N ALA A 29 -3.07 9.31 -6.80
CA ALA A 29 -3.24 10.11 -8.01
C ALA A 29 -4.38 9.61 -8.89
N THR A 30 -4.79 8.36 -8.72
CA THR A 30 -5.73 7.67 -9.60
C THR A 30 -6.74 6.82 -8.82
N PRO A 31 -7.90 6.46 -9.43
CA PRO A 31 -8.93 5.64 -8.81
C PRO A 31 -8.50 4.25 -8.35
N GLU A 32 -7.38 3.72 -8.83
CA GLU A 32 -6.81 2.43 -8.41
C GLU A 32 -6.31 2.46 -6.97
N ASP A 33 -6.16 3.64 -6.39
CA ASP A 33 -5.74 3.87 -5.01
C ASP A 33 -4.39 3.23 -4.65
N THR A 34 -3.39 3.43 -5.50
CA THR A 34 -2.05 2.87 -5.31
C THR A 34 -1.34 3.30 -4.02
N ALA A 35 -1.75 4.42 -3.43
CA ALA A 35 -1.28 4.88 -2.13
C ALA A 35 -2.09 4.31 -0.94
N CYS A 36 -3.07 3.42 -1.18
CA CYS A 36 -3.97 2.87 -0.17
C CYS A 36 -4.62 3.96 0.70
N ALA A 37 -5.07 5.04 0.07
CA ALA A 37 -5.68 6.18 0.73
C ALA A 37 -6.93 5.78 1.51
N THR A 38 -7.73 4.85 0.97
CA THR A 38 -8.96 4.33 1.60
C THR A 38 -8.74 3.64 2.96
N VAL A 39 -7.50 3.29 3.32
CA VAL A 39 -7.17 2.65 4.60
C VAL A 39 -6.22 3.49 5.46
N ASN A 40 -6.27 4.80 5.31
CA ASN A 40 -5.54 5.75 6.14
C ASN A 40 -6.48 6.63 6.98
N ASP A 41 -5.94 7.35 7.97
CA ASP A 41 -6.76 8.24 8.82
C ASP A 41 -7.45 9.32 7.99
N MET A 42 -6.74 9.78 6.92
CA MET A 42 -7.30 10.58 5.83
C MET A 42 -6.74 10.09 4.50
N GLY A 43 -7.59 9.95 3.51
CA GLY A 43 -7.18 9.54 2.17
C GLY A 43 -7.82 10.42 1.10
N PHE A 44 -6.98 11.02 0.27
CA PHE A 44 -7.39 11.80 -0.89
C PHE A 44 -7.09 11.01 -2.16
N ILE A 45 -8.10 10.74 -2.97
CA ILE A 45 -7.94 10.05 -4.26
C ILE A 45 -8.33 11.00 -5.38
N GLY A 46 -7.37 11.28 -6.27
CA GLY A 46 -7.56 12.15 -7.42
C GLY A 46 -8.53 11.56 -8.44
N GLY A 47 -9.34 12.41 -9.00
CA GLY A 47 -10.28 12.06 -10.06
C GLY A 47 -10.73 13.29 -10.82
N ILE A 48 -11.51 13.06 -11.88
CA ILE A 48 -12.17 14.13 -12.63
C ILE A 48 -13.63 14.17 -12.23
N HIS A 49 -14.09 15.30 -11.74
CA HIS A 49 -15.49 15.56 -11.42
C HIS A 49 -15.96 16.81 -12.14
N GLU A 50 -17.04 16.69 -12.90
CA GLU A 50 -17.58 17.78 -13.74
C GLU A 50 -16.50 18.45 -14.63
N GLY A 51 -15.60 17.63 -15.20
CA GLY A 51 -14.52 18.08 -16.08
C GLY A 51 -13.33 18.74 -15.38
N ARG A 52 -13.29 18.77 -14.03
CA ARG A 52 -12.21 19.38 -13.24
C ARG A 52 -11.49 18.35 -12.37
N PRO A 53 -10.18 18.51 -12.17
CA PRO A 53 -9.44 17.69 -11.19
C PRO A 53 -9.93 17.98 -9.77
N MET A 54 -10.36 16.95 -9.06
CA MET A 54 -10.84 17.03 -7.68
C MET A 54 -10.39 15.79 -6.90
N PHE A 55 -10.65 15.77 -5.60
CA PHE A 55 -10.37 14.62 -4.74
C PHE A 55 -11.64 14.03 -4.15
N ARG A 56 -11.73 12.69 -4.19
CA ARG A 56 -12.58 11.95 -3.25
C ARG A 56 -11.84 11.82 -1.92
N LEU A 57 -12.55 11.98 -0.81
CA LEU A 57 -11.97 11.95 0.53
C LEU A 57 -12.52 10.76 1.34
N TRP A 58 -11.62 10.07 2.01
CA TRP A 58 -11.93 9.04 3.02
C TRP A 58 -11.39 9.46 4.38
N LEU A 59 -12.17 9.21 5.44
CA LEU A 59 -11.91 9.64 6.81
C LEU A 59 -11.89 8.45 7.76
N ALA A 60 -11.04 8.53 8.77
CA ALA A 60 -10.99 7.58 9.88
C ALA A 60 -10.75 6.11 9.48
N GLY A 61 -10.02 5.87 8.39
CA GLY A 61 -9.47 4.54 8.08
C GLY A 61 -8.22 4.23 8.89
N GLY A 62 -7.69 3.02 8.74
CA GLY A 62 -6.40 2.69 9.35
C GLY A 62 -6.08 1.22 9.39
N MET A 63 -4.78 0.95 9.28
CA MET A 63 -4.17 -0.38 9.40
C MET A 63 -3.69 -0.65 10.82
N GLY A 64 -3.52 -1.92 11.16
CA GLY A 64 -3.08 -2.42 12.46
C GLY A 64 -3.93 -3.58 12.94
N GLY A 65 -3.80 -4.01 14.19
CA GLY A 65 -4.52 -5.19 14.73
C GLY A 65 -6.05 -5.15 14.60
N GLN A 66 -6.62 -3.97 14.40
CA GLN A 66 -8.04 -3.77 14.12
C GLN A 66 -8.18 -2.82 12.93
N SER A 67 -7.76 -3.26 11.75
CA SER A 67 -7.83 -2.50 10.52
C SER A 67 -9.27 -2.13 10.14
N ALA A 68 -9.42 -1.00 9.45
CA ALA A 68 -10.71 -0.55 8.95
C ALA A 68 -10.52 0.28 7.67
N LEU A 69 -11.48 0.17 6.77
CA LEU A 69 -11.64 1.11 5.68
C LEU A 69 -12.05 2.47 6.25
N GLY A 70 -11.63 3.53 5.59
CA GLY A 70 -12.13 4.89 5.82
C GLY A 70 -13.59 5.00 5.45
N LEU A 71 -14.23 6.01 6.02
CA LEU A 71 -15.60 6.40 5.70
C LEU A 71 -15.54 7.40 4.54
N PRO A 72 -16.27 7.17 3.43
CA PRO A 72 -16.29 8.11 2.33
C PRO A 72 -16.97 9.42 2.78
N TYR A 73 -16.32 10.54 2.47
CA TYR A 73 -16.93 11.86 2.62
C TYR A 73 -17.91 12.11 1.47
N ASP A 74 -19.02 12.76 1.75
CA ASP A 74 -20.15 12.89 0.83
C ASP A 74 -19.96 13.91 -0.33
N ALA A 75 -18.85 14.67 -0.31
CA ALA A 75 -18.55 15.65 -1.34
C ALA A 75 -17.16 15.45 -1.95
N TRP A 76 -16.97 15.96 -3.17
CA TRP A 76 -15.67 16.14 -3.77
C TRP A 76 -14.95 17.34 -3.16
N VAL A 77 -13.63 17.25 -3.02
CA VAL A 77 -12.77 18.27 -2.43
C VAL A 77 -11.97 18.97 -3.51
N GLU A 78 -12.06 20.29 -3.54
CA GLU A 78 -11.23 21.12 -4.42
C GLU A 78 -9.75 21.00 -4.01
N PRO A 79 -8.82 20.92 -4.99
CA PRO A 79 -7.39 20.84 -4.70
C PRO A 79 -6.86 21.99 -3.83
N THR A 80 -7.42 23.17 -3.96
CA THR A 80 -7.07 24.36 -3.20
C THR A 80 -7.48 24.29 -1.72
N GLU A 81 -8.45 23.42 -1.39
CA GLU A 81 -9.02 23.34 -0.04
C GLU A 81 -8.43 22.22 0.84
N ILE A 82 -7.54 21.37 0.33
CA ILE A 82 -7.07 20.17 1.04
C ILE A 82 -6.55 20.46 2.46
N LEU A 83 -5.92 21.63 2.69
CA LEU A 83 -5.38 21.99 4.01
C LEU A 83 -6.48 22.28 5.03
N TYR A 84 -7.62 22.81 4.61
CA TYR A 84 -8.77 23.02 5.49
C TYR A 84 -9.30 21.68 6.01
N TYR A 85 -9.40 20.68 5.12
CA TYR A 85 -9.85 19.35 5.48
C TYR A 85 -8.86 18.62 6.41
N ILE A 86 -7.55 18.78 6.17
CA ILE A 86 -6.50 18.19 7.01
C ILE A 86 -6.53 18.80 8.40
N GLU A 87 -6.57 20.14 8.51
CA GLU A 87 -6.63 20.85 9.79
C GLU A 87 -7.91 20.50 10.58
N ALA A 88 -9.05 20.36 9.89
CA ALA A 88 -10.29 19.93 10.52
C ALA A 88 -10.17 18.54 11.17
N MET A 89 -9.51 17.60 10.51
CA MET A 89 -9.25 16.27 11.08
C MET A 89 -8.27 16.35 12.26
N ILE A 90 -7.25 17.17 12.17
CA ILE A 90 -6.30 17.37 13.29
C ILE A 90 -7.04 17.89 14.51
N ARG A 91 -7.88 18.91 14.36
CA ARG A 91 -8.68 19.49 15.47
C ARG A 91 -9.66 18.49 16.05
N LEU A 92 -10.40 17.77 15.19
CA LEU A 92 -11.29 16.69 15.63
C LEU A 92 -10.50 15.63 16.40
N PHE A 93 -9.34 15.20 15.89
CA PHE A 93 -8.54 14.17 16.53
C PHE A 93 -7.96 14.62 17.89
N MET A 94 -7.61 15.90 18.03
CA MET A 94 -7.22 16.46 19.31
C MET A 94 -8.39 16.54 20.30
N ALA A 95 -9.60 16.85 19.82
CA ALA A 95 -10.79 16.97 20.67
C ALA A 95 -11.37 15.62 21.10
N GLU A 96 -11.45 14.68 20.17
CA GLU A 96 -12.20 13.41 20.34
C GLU A 96 -11.30 12.17 20.48
N GLY A 97 -9.98 12.33 20.37
CA GLY A 97 -9.06 11.19 20.45
C GLY A 97 -8.93 10.65 21.87
N ASP A 98 -8.60 9.36 21.98
CA ASP A 98 -8.38 8.69 23.25
C ASP A 98 -6.91 8.83 23.69
N TYR A 99 -6.66 9.63 24.72
CA TYR A 99 -5.31 9.87 25.25
C TYR A 99 -4.88 8.83 26.29
N GLU A 100 -5.82 8.11 26.87
CA GLU A 100 -5.57 7.13 27.93
C GLU A 100 -5.27 5.75 27.35
N ASN A 101 -6.09 5.28 26.41
CA ASN A 101 -5.94 3.96 25.81
C ASN A 101 -5.21 4.01 24.46
N LYS A 102 -3.88 3.89 24.50
CA LYS A 102 -3.05 3.88 23.28
C LYS A 102 -3.44 2.82 22.24
N GLY A 103 -4.05 1.72 22.66
CA GLY A 103 -4.54 0.66 21.78
C GLY A 103 -5.78 1.07 20.96
N ARG A 104 -6.52 2.06 21.44
CA ARG A 104 -7.73 2.61 20.80
C ARG A 104 -7.60 4.09 20.41
N ALA A 105 -6.41 4.64 20.42
CA ALA A 105 -6.14 6.05 20.20
C ALA A 105 -6.14 6.51 18.72
N ARG A 106 -6.27 5.60 17.73
CA ARG A 106 -6.31 5.99 16.29
C ARG A 106 -7.68 6.52 15.89
N THR A 107 -7.71 7.37 14.87
CA THR A 107 -8.93 8.02 14.36
C THR A 107 -10.08 7.05 14.08
N ARG A 108 -9.80 5.84 13.56
CA ARG A 108 -10.81 4.81 13.25
C ARG A 108 -11.64 4.34 14.45
N PHE A 109 -11.18 4.62 15.67
CA PHE A 109 -11.93 4.29 16.88
C PHE A 109 -12.94 5.37 17.28
N ILE A 110 -12.82 6.59 16.74
CA ILE A 110 -13.76 7.68 17.03
C ILE A 110 -15.16 7.36 16.48
N PRO A 111 -15.34 7.06 15.17
CA PRO A 111 -16.67 6.67 14.66
C PRO A 111 -17.20 5.36 15.24
N ARG A 112 -16.32 4.44 15.70
CA ARG A 112 -16.76 3.23 16.40
C ARG A 112 -17.35 3.53 17.78
N ARG A 113 -16.89 4.61 18.45
CA ARG A 113 -17.36 5.05 19.76
C ARG A 113 -18.62 5.90 19.69
N MET A 114 -18.66 6.89 18.79
CA MET A 114 -19.76 7.87 18.75
C MET A 114 -20.81 7.60 17.67
N GLY A 115 -20.57 6.66 16.77
CA GLY A 115 -21.39 6.44 15.59
C GLY A 115 -20.90 7.22 14.37
N VAL A 116 -21.20 6.69 13.19
CA VAL A 116 -20.73 7.27 11.91
C VAL A 116 -21.33 8.65 11.66
N ASP A 117 -22.64 8.81 11.85
CA ASP A 117 -23.33 10.08 11.59
C ASP A 117 -22.83 11.18 12.54
N ALA A 118 -22.69 10.88 13.82
CA ALA A 118 -22.17 11.82 14.81
C ALA A 118 -20.70 12.22 14.50
N PHE A 119 -19.89 11.27 14.05
CA PHE A 119 -18.53 11.54 13.61
C PHE A 119 -18.50 12.49 12.40
N MET A 120 -19.33 12.23 11.39
CA MET A 120 -19.40 13.10 10.19
C MET A 120 -19.88 14.51 10.53
N GLU A 121 -20.87 14.66 11.39
CA GLU A 121 -21.34 15.98 11.82
C GLU A 121 -20.28 16.71 12.68
N CYS A 122 -19.59 16.01 13.56
CA CYS A 122 -18.45 16.55 14.30
C CYS A 122 -17.33 17.02 13.37
N TYR A 123 -16.98 16.21 12.35
CA TYR A 123 -15.99 16.58 11.35
C TYR A 123 -16.40 17.81 10.54
N LYS A 124 -17.65 17.87 10.05
CA LYS A 124 -18.19 19.04 9.33
C LYS A 124 -18.20 20.30 10.19
N LYS A 125 -18.47 20.16 11.51
CA LYS A 125 -18.39 21.27 12.45
C LYS A 125 -16.96 21.83 12.51
N HIS A 126 -15.96 20.96 12.73
CA HIS A 126 -14.56 21.42 12.76
C HIS A 126 -14.11 22.01 11.41
N LEU A 127 -14.59 21.49 10.29
CA LEU A 127 -14.28 22.05 8.97
C LEU A 127 -14.84 23.49 8.82
N ARG A 128 -16.06 23.76 9.30
CA ARG A 128 -16.61 25.14 9.31
C ARG A 128 -15.77 26.05 10.18
N GLU A 129 -15.43 25.63 11.41
CA GLU A 129 -14.60 26.41 12.34
C GLU A 129 -13.21 26.72 11.76
N VAL A 130 -12.61 25.76 11.02
CA VAL A 130 -11.33 25.97 10.34
C VAL A 130 -11.48 26.99 9.21
N ARG A 131 -12.52 26.90 8.39
CA ARG A 131 -12.77 27.88 7.31
C ARG A 131 -13.02 29.29 7.81
N GLU A 132 -13.59 29.46 9.00
CA GLU A 132 -13.81 30.76 9.65
C GLU A 132 -12.54 31.33 10.31
N SER A 133 -11.67 30.46 10.82
CA SER A 133 -10.52 30.87 11.65
C SER A 133 -9.16 30.81 10.96
N CYS A 134 -9.06 30.16 9.80
CA CYS A 134 -7.81 29.96 9.07
C CYS A 134 -7.90 30.47 7.64
N SER A 135 -6.75 30.87 7.10
CA SER A 135 -6.58 31.14 5.67
C SER A 135 -5.35 30.39 5.19
N PHE A 136 -5.56 29.49 4.21
CA PHE A 136 -4.48 28.71 3.61
C PHE A 136 -4.27 29.11 2.15
N GLU A 137 -3.02 29.22 1.77
CA GLU A 137 -2.66 29.35 0.36
C GLU A 137 -3.00 28.04 -0.37
N GLY A 138 -3.88 28.11 -1.37
CA GLY A 138 -4.28 26.97 -2.19
C GLY A 138 -3.12 26.39 -3.01
N ILE A 139 -3.33 25.20 -3.53
CA ILE A 139 -2.43 24.57 -4.51
C ILE A 139 -3.19 24.53 -5.83
N GLU A 140 -2.71 25.30 -6.80
CA GLU A 140 -3.25 25.21 -8.16
C GLU A 140 -2.84 23.86 -8.77
N PRO A 141 -3.77 23.15 -9.42
CA PRO A 141 -3.45 21.90 -10.10
C PRO A 141 -2.54 22.17 -11.30
N GLU A 142 -1.42 21.46 -11.38
CA GLU A 142 -0.62 21.42 -12.60
C GLU A 142 -1.37 20.59 -13.66
N ILE A 143 -1.92 21.27 -14.66
CA ILE A 143 -2.54 20.61 -15.80
C ILE A 143 -1.48 20.45 -16.89
N PHE A 144 -1.01 19.22 -17.09
CA PHE A 144 -0.15 18.92 -18.23
C PHE A 144 -1.00 18.93 -19.51
N LYS A 145 -0.80 19.97 -20.35
CA LYS A 145 -1.58 20.18 -21.57
C LYS A 145 -1.25 19.18 -22.70
N GLU A 146 -0.10 18.55 -22.64
CA GLU A 146 0.40 17.63 -23.67
C GLU A 146 0.75 16.28 -23.03
N ALA A 147 -0.23 15.41 -22.95
CA ALA A 147 0.03 14.00 -22.70
C ALA A 147 0.01 13.29 -24.05
N SER A 148 1.15 13.00 -24.64
CA SER A 148 1.20 12.05 -25.74
C SER A 148 1.36 10.65 -25.15
N TRP A 149 0.26 9.91 -25.12
CA TRP A 149 0.25 8.49 -24.76
C TRP A 149 0.72 7.58 -25.92
N ASP A 150 1.30 8.16 -26.97
CA ASP A 150 1.74 7.47 -28.18
C ASP A 150 3.07 6.72 -28.01
N SER A 151 3.67 6.76 -26.83
CA SER A 151 4.89 6.03 -26.54
C SER A 151 4.55 4.61 -26.11
N GLU A 152 4.88 3.63 -26.95
CA GLU A 152 4.79 2.22 -26.58
C GLU A 152 6.01 1.81 -25.74
N ALA A 153 5.77 1.01 -24.72
CA ALA A 153 6.81 0.37 -23.94
C ALA A 153 6.85 -1.11 -24.28
N ASP A 154 8.00 -1.59 -24.71
CA ASP A 154 8.22 -2.97 -25.09
C ASP A 154 8.45 -3.90 -23.88
N HIS A 155 8.41 -3.34 -22.67
CA HIS A 155 8.68 -4.07 -21.45
C HIS A 155 7.65 -3.71 -20.34
N PRO A 156 7.10 -4.69 -19.60
CA PRO A 156 6.03 -4.45 -18.62
C PRO A 156 6.44 -3.53 -17.44
N TRP A 157 7.73 -3.38 -17.18
CA TRP A 157 8.27 -2.54 -16.10
C TRP A 157 8.87 -1.23 -16.61
N MET A 158 8.64 -0.90 -17.87
CA MET A 158 8.94 0.39 -18.48
C MET A 158 7.63 1.12 -18.77
N ILE A 159 7.36 2.17 -18.01
CA ILE A 159 6.10 2.92 -18.06
C ILE A 159 6.34 4.21 -18.84
N PRO A 160 5.66 4.45 -19.98
CA PRO A 160 5.69 5.74 -20.65
C PRO A 160 5.16 6.84 -19.74
N GLN A 161 5.82 7.99 -19.73
CA GLN A 161 5.34 9.16 -18.97
C GLN A 161 4.43 10.04 -19.82
N LYS A 162 3.73 10.96 -19.13
CA LYS A 162 2.96 12.02 -19.82
C LYS A 162 3.85 12.99 -20.62
N GLN A 163 5.11 13.12 -20.21
CA GLN A 163 6.12 13.87 -20.96
C GLN A 163 6.60 13.01 -22.12
N LYS A 164 6.61 13.63 -23.30
CA LYS A 164 7.01 12.97 -24.55
C LYS A 164 8.42 12.36 -24.44
N ASP A 165 8.59 11.15 -24.95
CA ASP A 165 9.85 10.42 -25.04
C ASP A 165 10.55 10.16 -23.69
N LEU A 166 9.81 10.28 -22.57
CA LEU A 166 10.31 9.93 -21.24
C LEU A 166 9.60 8.69 -20.68
N TYR A 167 10.40 7.89 -19.96
CA TYR A 167 9.99 6.63 -19.37
C TYR A 167 10.32 6.56 -17.88
N THR A 168 9.57 5.76 -17.17
CA THR A 168 9.85 5.34 -15.80
C THR A 168 10.14 3.85 -15.80
N VAL A 169 11.26 3.45 -15.20
CA VAL A 169 11.56 2.05 -14.90
C VAL A 169 11.13 1.73 -13.48
N VAL A 170 10.40 0.63 -13.33
CA VAL A 170 10.02 0.10 -12.01
C VAL A 170 10.98 -1.03 -11.65
N LEU A 171 11.66 -0.91 -10.52
CA LEU A 171 12.53 -1.93 -9.95
C LEU A 171 11.99 -2.38 -8.59
N HIS A 172 11.98 -3.68 -8.34
CA HIS A 172 11.51 -4.25 -7.06
C HIS A 172 12.59 -5.12 -6.42
N PRO A 173 13.32 -4.60 -5.42
CA PRO A 173 14.24 -5.43 -4.65
C PRO A 173 13.48 -6.53 -3.91
N LEU A 174 13.99 -7.77 -3.94
CA LEU A 174 13.35 -8.89 -3.25
C LEU A 174 13.18 -8.59 -1.76
N CYS A 175 11.94 -8.70 -1.25
CA CYS A 175 11.55 -8.33 0.13
C CYS A 175 11.87 -6.86 0.49
N GLY A 176 11.87 -5.95 -0.48
CA GLY A 176 12.19 -4.54 -0.25
C GLY A 176 13.62 -4.24 0.18
N GLN A 177 14.54 -5.20 0.04
CA GLN A 177 15.95 -5.04 0.44
C GLN A 177 16.83 -4.63 -0.74
N LEU A 178 17.09 -3.34 -0.86
CA LEU A 178 18.08 -2.83 -1.78
C LEU A 178 19.49 -3.01 -1.16
N PHE A 179 20.32 -3.86 -1.78
CA PHE A 179 21.72 -4.00 -1.40
C PHE A 179 22.54 -2.79 -1.90
N ILE A 180 23.64 -2.49 -1.20
CA ILE A 180 24.49 -1.33 -1.50
C ILE A 180 24.99 -1.40 -2.96
N GLU A 181 25.44 -2.57 -3.40
CA GLU A 181 25.97 -2.79 -4.75
C GLU A 181 24.93 -2.49 -5.84
N ASP A 182 23.66 -2.85 -5.59
CA ASP A 182 22.56 -2.56 -6.51
C ASP A 182 22.23 -1.06 -6.53
N GLY A 183 22.23 -0.44 -5.36
CA GLY A 183 22.06 1.01 -5.24
C GLY A 183 23.17 1.80 -5.93
N GLU A 184 24.42 1.40 -5.77
CA GLU A 184 25.58 2.02 -6.44
C GLU A 184 25.51 1.82 -7.96
N LYS A 185 25.10 0.64 -8.43
CA LYS A 185 24.92 0.36 -9.86
C LYS A 185 23.86 1.25 -10.48
N ILE A 186 22.69 1.35 -9.84
CA ILE A 186 21.60 2.24 -10.28
C ILE A 186 22.10 3.70 -10.30
N LEU A 187 22.70 4.15 -9.20
CA LEU A 187 23.20 5.53 -9.09
C LEU A 187 24.23 5.88 -10.18
N LYS A 188 25.18 4.98 -10.45
CA LYS A 188 26.17 5.16 -11.52
C LYS A 188 25.52 5.33 -12.88
N MET A 189 24.44 4.61 -13.17
CA MET A 189 23.73 4.70 -14.45
C MET A 189 22.93 5.98 -14.63
N ILE A 190 22.43 6.57 -13.54
CA ILE A 190 21.53 7.74 -13.63
C ILE A 190 22.16 9.05 -13.19
N SER A 191 23.34 9.06 -12.55
CA SER A 191 23.97 10.27 -11.97
C SER A 191 24.27 11.36 -13.00
N GLU A 192 24.53 10.98 -14.25
CA GLU A 192 24.81 11.91 -15.34
C GLU A 192 23.55 12.33 -16.12
N ILE A 193 22.37 11.87 -15.72
CA ILE A 193 21.09 12.23 -16.31
C ILE A 193 20.45 13.35 -15.47
N PRO A 194 20.51 14.63 -15.88
CA PRO A 194 20.16 15.76 -15.00
C PRO A 194 18.73 15.74 -14.48
N ALA A 195 17.81 15.12 -15.24
CA ALA A 195 16.39 15.05 -14.89
C ALA A 195 16.00 13.74 -14.18
N ALA A 196 16.92 12.77 -14.05
CA ALA A 196 16.62 11.49 -13.44
C ALA A 196 16.21 11.66 -11.97
N GLU A 197 15.20 10.94 -11.56
CA GLU A 197 14.64 11.00 -10.21
C GLU A 197 14.28 9.58 -9.75
N ILE A 198 14.60 9.24 -8.50
CA ILE A 198 14.13 8.01 -7.87
C ILE A 198 12.99 8.35 -6.92
N ARG A 199 11.90 7.61 -7.04
CA ARG A 199 10.78 7.63 -6.09
C ARG A 199 10.51 6.25 -5.54
N LEU A 200 10.21 6.18 -4.25
CA LEU A 200 9.83 4.94 -3.58
C LEU A 200 8.32 4.81 -3.57
N SER A 201 7.83 3.58 -3.77
CA SER A 201 6.41 3.26 -3.63
C SER A 201 6.10 2.64 -2.27
N MET A 202 4.81 2.50 -1.98
CA MET A 202 4.34 1.76 -0.82
C MET A 202 4.50 0.24 -0.97
N ASP A 203 4.74 -0.24 -2.17
CA ASP A 203 4.93 -1.66 -2.51
C ASP A 203 6.40 -2.07 -2.59
N GLU A 204 7.30 -1.32 -1.91
CA GLU A 204 8.74 -1.60 -1.82
C GLU A 204 9.46 -1.47 -3.19
N GLU A 205 8.91 -0.68 -4.11
CA GLU A 205 9.44 -0.45 -5.45
C GLU A 205 10.23 0.85 -5.54
N LEU A 206 11.19 0.87 -6.47
CA LEU A 206 11.90 2.07 -6.91
C LEU A 206 11.39 2.45 -8.31
N TYR A 207 10.89 3.65 -8.44
CA TYR A 207 10.50 4.26 -9.71
C TYR A 207 11.64 5.17 -10.17
N VAL A 208 12.43 4.72 -11.14
CA VAL A 208 13.49 5.53 -11.75
C VAL A 208 12.91 6.26 -12.93
N ARG A 209 12.78 7.57 -12.83
CA ARG A 209 11.97 8.41 -13.72
C ARG A 209 12.81 9.29 -14.61
N ASN A 210 12.17 9.82 -15.64
CA ASN A 210 12.69 10.80 -16.59
C ASN A 210 13.88 10.26 -17.43
N LEU A 211 13.79 9.00 -17.81
CA LEU A 211 14.75 8.32 -18.67
C LEU A 211 14.29 8.36 -20.13
N SER A 212 15.23 8.51 -21.08
CA SER A 212 14.95 8.19 -22.48
C SER A 212 14.70 6.68 -22.65
N LYS A 213 14.13 6.26 -23.79
CA LYS A 213 13.89 4.83 -24.09
C LYS A 213 15.17 4.00 -23.92
N ALA A 214 16.26 4.41 -24.54
CA ALA A 214 17.54 3.70 -24.47
C ALA A 214 18.13 3.62 -23.04
N GLN A 215 17.97 4.68 -22.24
CA GLN A 215 18.41 4.67 -20.85
C GLN A 215 17.56 3.73 -19.99
N ALA A 216 16.26 3.69 -20.23
CA ALA A 216 15.32 2.80 -19.54
C ALA A 216 15.61 1.33 -19.85
N GLU A 217 15.81 0.99 -21.13
CA GLU A 217 16.19 -0.35 -21.58
C GLU A 217 17.53 -0.80 -20.97
N ALA A 218 18.55 0.05 -21.03
CA ALA A 218 19.86 -0.25 -20.42
C ALA A 218 19.78 -0.48 -18.91
N LEU A 219 18.94 0.27 -18.19
CA LEU A 219 18.75 0.08 -16.76
C LEU A 219 18.03 -1.25 -16.46
N LEU A 220 16.99 -1.60 -17.22
CA LEU A 220 16.30 -2.89 -17.09
C LEU A 220 17.25 -4.04 -17.32
N GLU A 221 17.97 -4.07 -18.44
CA GLU A 221 18.97 -5.10 -18.77
C GLU A 221 20.02 -5.24 -17.65
N ALA A 222 20.51 -4.13 -17.15
CA ALA A 222 21.52 -4.13 -16.08
C ALA A 222 20.99 -4.71 -14.74
N MET A 223 19.69 -4.62 -14.48
CA MET A 223 19.07 -5.02 -13.19
C MET A 223 18.28 -6.32 -13.29
N GLU A 224 18.08 -6.89 -14.48
CA GLU A 224 17.18 -8.02 -14.72
C GLU A 224 17.50 -9.23 -13.84
N GLU A 225 18.75 -9.65 -13.74
CA GLU A 225 19.13 -10.81 -12.92
C GLU A 225 18.94 -10.58 -11.42
N ARG A 226 19.08 -9.35 -10.96
CA ARG A 226 19.05 -8.98 -9.53
C ARG A 226 17.65 -8.59 -9.05
N MET A 227 16.82 -8.10 -9.95
CA MET A 227 15.47 -7.62 -9.67
C MET A 227 14.46 -8.21 -10.65
N MET A 228 14.50 -9.55 -10.81
CA MET A 228 13.53 -10.24 -11.66
C MET A 228 12.11 -9.99 -11.13
N MET A 229 11.27 -9.40 -11.96
CA MET A 229 9.98 -8.86 -11.55
C MET A 229 8.84 -9.80 -11.97
N THR A 230 8.77 -10.94 -11.29
CA THR A 230 7.58 -11.78 -11.32
C THR A 230 6.63 -11.35 -10.20
N LYS A 231 5.33 -11.69 -10.28
CA LYS A 231 4.37 -11.33 -9.24
C LYS A 231 4.77 -11.82 -7.87
N VAL A 232 5.32 -13.02 -7.77
CA VAL A 232 5.77 -13.60 -6.49
C VAL A 232 7.00 -12.87 -5.95
N ARG A 233 7.98 -12.56 -6.81
CA ARG A 233 9.17 -11.80 -6.40
C ARG A 233 8.86 -10.35 -6.00
N MET A 234 7.82 -9.77 -6.58
CA MET A 234 7.30 -8.46 -6.21
C MET A 234 6.40 -8.50 -4.96
N SER A 235 6.36 -9.60 -4.23
CA SER A 235 5.63 -9.67 -2.96
C SER A 235 6.22 -8.70 -1.94
N VAL A 236 5.31 -8.08 -1.18
CA VAL A 236 5.64 -7.04 -0.19
C VAL A 236 5.80 -7.69 1.17
N SER A 237 6.93 -7.49 1.85
CA SER A 237 7.15 -8.02 3.18
C SER A 237 7.72 -6.98 4.14
N CYS A 238 7.08 -6.77 5.28
CA CYS A 238 7.66 -5.87 6.26
C CYS A 238 8.98 -6.45 6.81
N ILE A 239 9.78 -5.59 7.46
CA ILE A 239 11.11 -6.02 7.94
C ILE A 239 11.07 -7.19 8.92
N GLY A 240 9.99 -7.35 9.69
CA GLY A 240 9.82 -8.47 10.63
C GLY A 240 10.90 -8.60 11.70
N THR A 241 10.95 -9.72 12.40
CA THR A 241 12.04 -10.08 13.30
C THR A 241 13.27 -10.56 12.49
N PRO A 242 14.50 -10.43 13.03
CA PRO A 242 14.85 -9.90 14.37
C PRO A 242 14.94 -8.36 14.42
N THR A 243 14.84 -7.64 13.30
CA THR A 243 15.08 -6.19 13.26
C THR A 243 13.93 -5.39 13.90
N CYS A 244 12.68 -5.81 13.70
CA CYS A 244 11.51 -5.13 14.26
C CYS A 244 11.31 -5.49 15.73
N GLN A 245 11.41 -4.52 16.64
CA GLN A 245 11.25 -4.72 18.10
C GLN A 245 9.84 -5.18 18.52
N VAL A 246 8.83 -4.94 17.69
CA VAL A 246 7.44 -5.34 17.94
C VAL A 246 6.97 -6.45 16.97
N GLY A 247 7.91 -6.99 16.19
CA GLY A 247 7.66 -8.12 15.29
C GLY A 247 7.38 -9.41 16.07
N VAL A 248 6.59 -10.28 15.46
CA VAL A 248 6.29 -11.61 16.00
C VAL A 248 7.05 -12.68 15.22
N ASN A 249 7.07 -12.55 13.87
CA ASN A 249 7.65 -13.52 12.96
C ASN A 249 8.56 -12.86 11.91
N GLN A 250 9.35 -13.71 11.24
CA GLN A 250 10.31 -13.36 10.20
C GLN A 250 9.61 -13.25 8.82
N SER A 251 8.95 -12.13 8.53
CA SER A 251 8.21 -11.92 7.28
C SER A 251 9.08 -11.99 6.03
N GLN A 252 10.29 -11.43 6.05
CA GLN A 252 11.22 -11.50 4.92
C GLN A 252 11.78 -12.91 4.69
N ALA A 253 11.99 -13.70 5.75
CA ALA A 253 12.39 -15.09 5.61
C ALA A 253 11.31 -15.93 4.93
N LEU A 254 10.03 -15.72 5.32
CA LEU A 254 8.90 -16.34 4.65
C LEU A 254 8.81 -15.95 3.17
N CYS A 255 8.95 -14.66 2.85
CA CYS A 255 8.91 -14.17 1.47
C CYS A 255 9.98 -14.86 0.61
N ARG A 256 11.23 -14.95 1.09
CA ARG A 256 12.31 -15.68 0.40
C ARG A 256 12.05 -17.18 0.29
N ALA A 257 11.42 -17.78 1.30
CA ALA A 257 11.08 -19.20 1.25
C ALA A 257 10.02 -19.51 0.20
N ILE A 258 9.01 -18.64 0.07
CA ILE A 258 7.99 -18.73 -0.98
C ILE A 258 8.64 -18.58 -2.37
N GLU A 259 9.46 -17.57 -2.56
CA GLU A 259 10.14 -17.32 -3.83
C GLU A 259 10.98 -18.53 -4.26
N ARG A 260 11.81 -19.06 -3.34
CA ARG A 260 12.61 -20.26 -3.64
C ARG A 260 11.78 -21.49 -3.97
N ALA A 261 10.66 -21.69 -3.28
CA ALA A 261 9.79 -22.84 -3.53
C ALA A 261 9.12 -22.74 -4.90
N VAL A 262 8.64 -21.55 -5.27
CA VAL A 262 8.02 -21.31 -6.58
C VAL A 262 9.05 -21.44 -7.71
N ALA A 263 10.25 -20.89 -7.55
CA ALA A 263 11.33 -21.02 -8.52
C ALA A 263 11.78 -22.51 -8.70
N ALA A 264 11.83 -23.26 -7.61
CA ALA A 264 12.21 -24.68 -7.66
C ALA A 264 11.12 -25.58 -8.28
N ALA A 265 9.87 -25.17 -8.25
CA ALA A 265 8.76 -25.92 -8.84
C ALA A 265 8.65 -25.75 -10.37
N ASP A 266 9.41 -24.80 -10.95
CA ASP A 266 9.39 -24.50 -12.41
C ASP A 266 7.99 -24.36 -12.98
N MET A 267 7.12 -23.65 -12.25
CA MET A 267 5.70 -23.52 -12.56
C MET A 267 5.36 -22.15 -13.15
N ASP A 268 4.25 -22.06 -13.90
CA ASP A 268 3.69 -20.79 -14.34
C ASP A 268 3.12 -19.99 -13.16
N GLU A 269 3.91 -19.06 -12.61
CA GLU A 269 3.51 -18.19 -11.52
C GLU A 269 2.66 -16.97 -11.95
N THR A 270 2.42 -16.77 -13.25
CA THR A 270 1.71 -15.58 -13.76
C THR A 270 0.28 -15.47 -13.24
N ARG A 271 -0.30 -16.60 -12.83
CA ARG A 271 -1.66 -16.70 -12.28
C ARG A 271 -1.73 -16.41 -10.78
N LEU A 272 -0.60 -16.51 -10.06
CA LEU A 272 -0.52 -16.16 -8.65
C LEU A 272 -0.64 -14.65 -8.44
N PRO A 273 -1.21 -14.18 -7.33
CA PRO A 273 -1.23 -12.78 -6.99
C PRO A 273 0.12 -12.35 -6.39
N ARG A 274 0.36 -11.03 -6.32
CA ARG A 274 1.34 -10.47 -5.39
C ARG A 274 0.92 -10.80 -3.95
N ILE A 275 1.86 -11.21 -3.10
CA ILE A 275 1.61 -11.60 -1.71
C ILE A 275 2.06 -10.48 -0.78
N TYR A 276 1.30 -10.25 0.30
CA TYR A 276 1.61 -9.20 1.28
C TYR A 276 1.80 -9.80 2.67
N ILE A 277 3.05 -9.76 3.19
CA ILE A 277 3.46 -10.48 4.39
C ILE A 277 3.83 -9.52 5.51
N SER A 278 3.00 -9.46 6.55
CA SER A 278 3.31 -8.73 7.78
C SER A 278 3.80 -9.68 8.86
N GLY A 279 4.92 -9.38 9.51
CA GLY A 279 5.48 -10.20 10.60
C GLY A 279 4.66 -10.17 11.90
N CYS A 280 3.58 -9.37 11.95
CA CYS A 280 2.67 -9.26 13.10
C CYS A 280 1.37 -8.55 12.69
N PRO A 281 0.35 -8.47 13.59
CA PRO A 281 -0.93 -7.81 13.31
C PRO A 281 -0.86 -6.29 13.04
N ASN A 282 0.32 -5.66 13.15
CA ASN A 282 0.47 -4.22 12.86
C ASN A 282 0.27 -3.84 11.38
N SER A 283 0.21 -4.83 10.48
CA SER A 283 -0.18 -4.66 9.07
C SER A 283 0.74 -3.74 8.27
N CYS A 284 2.05 -3.75 8.54
CA CYS A 284 2.99 -2.87 7.86
C CYS A 284 3.06 -3.17 6.35
N ALA A 285 2.92 -4.44 5.94
CA ALA A 285 2.80 -4.85 4.54
C ALA A 285 1.35 -4.87 4.03
N ARG A 286 0.39 -4.29 4.74
CA ARG A 286 -1.01 -4.10 4.29
C ARG A 286 -1.79 -5.38 3.95
N HIS A 287 -1.42 -6.51 4.55
CA HIS A 287 -2.13 -7.79 4.36
C HIS A 287 -3.66 -7.72 4.48
N PRO A 288 -4.28 -6.79 5.29
CA PRO A 288 -5.73 -6.75 5.40
C PRO A 288 -6.48 -6.24 4.16
N VAL A 289 -5.78 -5.69 3.16
CA VAL A 289 -6.38 -5.25 1.89
C VAL A 289 -5.70 -5.90 0.69
N ALA A 290 -4.92 -6.95 0.92
CA ALA A 290 -4.27 -7.71 -0.12
C ALA A 290 -5.21 -8.78 -0.71
N ALA A 291 -5.03 -9.11 -1.98
CA ALA A 291 -5.69 -10.26 -2.59
C ALA A 291 -5.31 -11.55 -1.85
N LEU A 292 -4.03 -11.70 -1.51
CA LEU A 292 -3.49 -12.75 -0.64
C LEU A 292 -2.51 -12.11 0.36
N GLY A 293 -2.80 -12.23 1.64
CA GLY A 293 -2.03 -11.60 2.71
C GLY A 293 -1.76 -12.53 3.87
N PHE A 294 -0.65 -12.29 4.58
CA PHE A 294 -0.24 -13.05 5.76
C PHE A 294 0.09 -12.12 6.92
N SER A 295 -0.37 -12.49 8.12
CA SER A 295 -0.09 -11.80 9.38
C SER A 295 0.55 -12.74 10.38
N GLY A 296 1.78 -12.44 10.80
CA GLY A 296 2.52 -13.24 11.75
C GLY A 296 1.78 -13.44 13.08
N CYS A 297 1.71 -14.67 13.52
CA CYS A 297 1.20 -15.12 14.80
C CYS A 297 1.99 -16.34 15.30
N ARG A 298 1.67 -16.85 16.47
CA ARG A 298 2.27 -18.06 16.99
C ARG A 298 1.18 -19.06 17.38
N ILE A 299 1.46 -20.35 17.15
CA ILE A 299 0.57 -21.43 17.55
C ILE A 299 1.33 -22.46 18.40
N LYS A 300 0.62 -23.28 19.13
CA LYS A 300 1.18 -24.41 19.86
C LYS A 300 1.23 -25.65 18.95
N ALA A 301 2.36 -26.31 18.91
CA ALA A 301 2.56 -27.63 18.30
C ALA A 301 3.12 -28.56 19.38
N GLY A 302 2.25 -29.29 20.06
CA GLY A 302 2.59 -29.96 21.32
C GLY A 302 2.94 -28.95 22.41
N ASP A 303 4.12 -29.09 23.00
CA ASP A 303 4.62 -28.17 24.02
C ASP A 303 5.40 -26.97 23.46
N GLU A 304 5.67 -26.95 22.16
CA GLU A 304 6.43 -25.88 21.50
C GLU A 304 5.55 -24.79 20.93
N SER A 305 6.07 -23.56 20.93
CA SER A 305 5.46 -22.43 20.25
C SER A 305 6.18 -22.21 18.91
N ILE A 306 5.48 -22.45 17.81
CA ILE A 306 6.04 -22.32 16.46
C ILE A 306 5.53 -21.08 15.74
N GLU A 307 6.29 -20.62 14.74
CA GLU A 307 5.87 -19.54 13.85
C GLU A 307 4.73 -19.99 12.94
N ALA A 308 3.71 -19.17 12.86
CA ALA A 308 2.56 -19.36 11.97
C ALA A 308 2.07 -18.01 11.44
N PHE A 309 1.28 -18.05 10.40
CA PHE A 309 0.68 -16.84 9.83
C PHE A 309 -0.82 -17.03 9.64
N GLU A 310 -1.56 -16.02 10.03
CA GLU A 310 -2.95 -15.88 9.68
C GLU A 310 -3.07 -15.49 8.22
N CYS A 311 -3.74 -16.31 7.42
CA CYS A 311 -3.94 -16.11 5.99
C CYS A 311 -5.19 -15.27 5.75
N HIS A 312 -5.09 -14.26 4.90
CA HIS A 312 -6.15 -13.34 4.51
C HIS A 312 -6.33 -13.37 2.99
N ILE A 313 -7.57 -13.42 2.51
CA ILE A 313 -7.91 -13.54 1.09
C ILE A 313 -8.96 -12.54 0.65
N GLY A 314 -8.91 -12.12 -0.61
CA GLY A 314 -9.97 -11.34 -1.26
C GLY A 314 -9.99 -9.86 -0.88
N GLY A 315 -8.90 -9.32 -0.31
CA GLY A 315 -8.75 -7.89 -0.11
C GLY A 315 -8.45 -7.14 -1.41
N LYS A 316 -8.80 -5.88 -1.45
CA LYS A 316 -8.59 -4.99 -2.60
C LYS A 316 -8.60 -3.53 -2.15
N VAL A 317 -7.84 -2.69 -2.84
CA VAL A 317 -7.92 -1.23 -2.75
C VAL A 317 -8.43 -0.65 -4.07
N GLY A 318 -9.04 0.52 -4.00
CA GLY A 318 -9.58 1.25 -5.14
C GLY A 318 -10.64 2.25 -4.67
N MET A 319 -10.84 3.35 -5.37
CA MET A 319 -11.66 4.47 -4.95
C MET A 319 -13.04 4.05 -4.43
N ASP A 320 -13.76 3.22 -5.19
CA ASP A 320 -15.10 2.75 -4.80
C ASP A 320 -15.18 1.22 -4.70
N THR A 321 -14.02 0.53 -4.71
CA THR A 321 -13.94 -0.93 -4.77
C THR A 321 -13.10 -1.54 -3.65
N SER A 322 -12.71 -0.75 -2.66
CA SER A 322 -11.92 -1.25 -1.53
C SER A 322 -12.69 -2.23 -0.68
N VAL A 323 -12.06 -3.36 -0.39
CA VAL A 323 -12.62 -4.45 0.42
C VAL A 323 -11.55 -4.95 1.39
N MET A 324 -11.93 -5.18 2.64
CA MET A 324 -11.07 -5.86 3.62
C MET A 324 -11.00 -7.35 3.31
N ALA A 325 -9.80 -7.90 3.31
CA ALA A 325 -9.58 -9.33 3.18
C ALA A 325 -10.24 -10.11 4.32
N LYS A 326 -10.75 -11.30 4.00
CA LYS A 326 -11.31 -12.24 4.97
C LYS A 326 -10.21 -13.16 5.50
N LYS A 327 -10.25 -13.49 6.78
CA LYS A 327 -9.39 -14.51 7.37
C LYS A 327 -9.81 -15.89 6.85
N ALA A 328 -8.88 -16.62 6.25
CA ALA A 328 -9.09 -17.97 5.75
C ALA A 328 -8.67 -19.05 6.76
N GLY A 329 -7.65 -18.78 7.60
CA GLY A 329 -7.17 -19.69 8.62
C GLY A 329 -5.78 -19.33 9.11
N VAL A 330 -5.18 -20.18 9.94
CA VAL A 330 -3.80 -20.04 10.43
C VAL A 330 -2.97 -21.19 9.89
N ILE A 331 -1.81 -20.90 9.33
CA ILE A 331 -0.92 -21.87 8.68
C ILE A 331 0.47 -21.80 9.33
N PRO A 332 1.08 -22.93 9.73
CA PRO A 332 2.49 -22.97 10.13
C PRO A 332 3.39 -22.38 9.06
N ALA A 333 4.37 -21.56 9.45
CA ALA A 333 5.24 -20.85 8.51
C ALA A 333 5.92 -21.79 7.50
N GLU A 334 6.37 -22.94 7.95
CA GLU A 334 7.05 -23.96 7.13
C GLU A 334 6.17 -24.56 6.02
N LYS A 335 4.84 -24.54 6.19
CA LYS A 335 3.88 -25.10 5.23
C LYS A 335 3.46 -24.11 4.14
N ILE A 336 3.64 -22.81 4.36
CA ILE A 336 3.16 -21.77 3.43
C ILE A 336 3.83 -21.88 2.05
N PRO A 337 5.15 -22.08 1.92
CA PRO A 337 5.76 -22.20 0.58
C PRO A 337 5.15 -23.33 -0.27
N GLY A 338 4.94 -24.51 0.32
CA GLY A 338 4.29 -25.64 -0.37
C GLY A 338 2.84 -25.35 -0.72
N MET A 339 2.11 -24.66 0.14
CA MET A 339 0.75 -24.22 -0.13
C MET A 339 0.67 -23.25 -1.32
N ILE A 340 1.62 -22.34 -1.46
CA ILE A 340 1.67 -21.41 -2.61
C ILE A 340 1.96 -22.15 -3.90
N VAL A 341 2.85 -23.14 -3.88
CA VAL A 341 3.12 -24.00 -5.05
C VAL A 341 1.86 -24.76 -5.45
N GLU A 342 1.20 -25.48 -4.53
CA GLU A 342 -0.05 -26.20 -4.83
C GLU A 342 -1.13 -25.26 -5.37
N LEU A 343 -1.23 -24.05 -4.81
CA LEU A 343 -2.18 -23.05 -5.32
C LEU A 343 -1.88 -22.65 -6.76
N GLY A 344 -0.62 -22.41 -7.10
CA GLY A 344 -0.21 -22.03 -8.45
C GLY A 344 -0.43 -23.16 -9.46
N GLU A 345 -0.07 -24.40 -9.10
CA GLU A 345 -0.36 -25.59 -9.91
C GLU A 345 -1.86 -25.73 -10.17
N LYS A 346 -2.69 -25.58 -9.12
CA LYS A 346 -4.15 -25.66 -9.24
C LYS A 346 -4.73 -24.58 -10.15
N LEU A 347 -4.24 -23.34 -10.04
CA LEU A 347 -4.64 -22.26 -10.93
C LEU A 347 -4.28 -22.52 -12.39
N SER A 348 -3.12 -23.14 -12.63
CA SER A 348 -2.65 -23.51 -13.97
C SER A 348 -3.49 -24.65 -14.57
N GLU A 349 -3.76 -25.70 -13.78
CA GLU A 349 -4.62 -26.81 -14.19
C GLU A 349 -6.03 -26.33 -14.60
N GLU A 350 -6.64 -25.46 -13.79
CA GLU A 350 -7.99 -24.93 -14.04
C GLU A 350 -8.01 -23.74 -14.98
N LYS A 351 -6.84 -23.25 -15.42
CA LYS A 351 -6.67 -22.06 -16.28
C LYS A 351 -7.36 -20.82 -15.72
N LYS A 352 -7.42 -20.70 -14.38
CA LYS A 352 -8.02 -19.58 -13.66
C LYS A 352 -6.97 -18.56 -13.22
N SER A 353 -7.36 -17.30 -13.18
CA SER A 353 -6.64 -16.30 -12.40
C SER A 353 -6.89 -16.49 -10.89
N TYR A 354 -6.01 -15.98 -10.04
CA TYR A 354 -6.25 -15.99 -8.59
C TYR A 354 -7.56 -15.29 -8.20
N THR A 355 -7.94 -14.22 -8.91
CA THR A 355 -9.17 -13.48 -8.62
C THR A 355 -10.42 -14.35 -8.85
N GLU A 356 -10.46 -15.11 -9.93
CA GLU A 356 -11.54 -16.07 -10.21
C GLU A 356 -11.57 -17.17 -9.16
N ALA A 357 -10.41 -17.76 -8.84
CA ALA A 357 -10.30 -18.81 -7.83
C ALA A 357 -10.63 -18.35 -6.40
N ALA A 358 -10.39 -17.10 -6.07
CA ALA A 358 -10.80 -16.51 -4.81
C ALA A 358 -12.32 -16.25 -4.76
N ALA A 359 -12.94 -15.94 -5.89
CA ALA A 359 -14.38 -15.69 -5.99
C ALA A 359 -15.20 -16.96 -5.92
N ASP A 360 -14.75 -18.07 -6.54
CA ASP A 360 -15.47 -19.34 -6.58
C ASP A 360 -15.10 -20.33 -5.45
N GLY A 361 -14.15 -19.96 -4.57
CA GLY A 361 -13.73 -20.75 -3.42
C GLY A 361 -12.62 -21.75 -3.68
N THR A 362 -12.13 -21.90 -4.92
CA THR A 362 -11.00 -22.79 -5.27
C THR A 362 -9.75 -22.45 -4.45
N ALA A 363 -9.37 -21.18 -4.37
CA ALA A 363 -8.21 -20.73 -3.60
C ALA A 363 -8.38 -21.02 -2.10
N GLU A 364 -9.57 -20.74 -1.54
CA GLU A 364 -9.88 -21.03 -0.13
C GLU A 364 -9.80 -22.52 0.19
N ALA A 365 -10.24 -23.39 -0.73
CA ALA A 365 -10.19 -24.84 -0.57
C ALA A 365 -8.75 -25.36 -0.48
N VAL A 366 -7.82 -24.84 -1.31
CA VAL A 366 -6.40 -25.18 -1.24
C VAL A 366 -5.82 -24.71 0.09
N ILE A 367 -6.04 -23.44 0.47
CA ILE A 367 -5.52 -22.83 1.70
C ILE A 367 -5.97 -23.61 2.94
N LYS A 368 -7.24 -24.03 3.01
CA LYS A 368 -7.81 -24.75 4.15
C LYS A 368 -7.16 -26.11 4.43
N LYS A 369 -6.57 -26.78 3.44
CA LYS A 369 -5.82 -28.03 3.66
C LYS A 369 -4.60 -27.85 4.56
N TYR A 370 -4.04 -26.64 4.59
CA TYR A 370 -2.83 -26.31 5.34
C TYR A 370 -3.11 -25.64 6.68
N CYS A 371 -4.37 -25.22 6.92
CA CYS A 371 -4.77 -24.58 8.17
C CYS A 371 -4.79 -25.58 9.34
N GLN A 372 -4.48 -25.02 10.52
CA GLN A 372 -4.61 -25.71 11.82
C GLN A 372 -5.72 -25.07 12.67
#